data_b9368011a4490a06ac09a292c39be83b
#
_entry.id   b9368011a4490a06ac09a292c39be83b
#
_cell.length_a   1.000
_cell.length_b   1.000
_cell.length_c   1.000
_cell.angle_alpha   90.00
_cell.angle_beta   90.00
_cell.angle_gamma   90.00
#
_symmetry.space_group_name_H-M   'P 1'
#
loop_
_entity.id
_entity.type
_entity.pdbx_description
1 polymer ?
#
loop_
_entity_poly.entity_id
_entity_poly.type
_entity_poly.pdbx_seq_one_letter_code
_entity_poly.pdbx_strand_id
1 'polypeptide(L)'
;MSRGLGDVYKRQEIYTLTCQVQSSSDAFIPGYEGIAEQPELPDYEFRIHLLLCEIWHRLYLHYVQIAQDTPHPQKHLQRLKDILSYLQEHASEELSLEDIAAHAGLCKSECCRFFKKYMRMTIFDYLLSTRIQNSIPLLMDGENITTIAGLVGFSSPAYYGQIFKRYMGMSPSQYKKNAAQSPSGD
;
A
#
# COMPACT_ATOMS: atom_id res chain seq x y z
N MET A 1 -27.85 -9.83 17.19
CA MET A 1 -26.75 -9.16 17.92
C MET A 1 -25.43 -9.95 17.94
N SER A 2 -25.11 -10.82 16.99
CA SER A 2 -23.87 -11.63 17.04
C SER A 2 -22.88 -11.39 15.89
N ARG A 3 -23.14 -10.42 14.99
CA ARG A 3 -22.24 -10.13 13.86
C ARG A 3 -20.93 -9.41 14.26
N GLY A 4 -20.90 -8.70 15.37
CA GLY A 4 -19.72 -7.93 15.78
C GLY A 4 -18.61 -8.73 16.48
N LEU A 5 -18.95 -9.79 17.20
CA LEU A 5 -17.96 -10.58 17.94
C LEU A 5 -17.07 -11.42 17.00
N GLY A 6 -17.66 -12.05 15.97
CA GLY A 6 -16.91 -12.84 14.99
C GLY A 6 -15.84 -12.05 14.24
N ASP A 7 -16.13 -10.80 13.92
CA ASP A 7 -15.18 -9.92 13.23
C ASP A 7 -14.01 -9.47 14.11
N VAL A 8 -14.27 -9.31 15.42
CA VAL A 8 -13.22 -8.96 16.39
C VAL A 8 -12.25 -10.13 16.56
N TYR A 9 -12.76 -11.35 16.71
CA TYR A 9 -11.92 -12.55 16.86
C TYR A 9 -11.07 -12.81 15.59
N LYS A 10 -11.65 -12.66 14.39
CA LYS A 10 -10.91 -12.83 13.13
C LYS A 10 -9.79 -11.81 12.97
N ARG A 11 -10.03 -10.54 13.33
CA ARG A 11 -9.00 -9.50 13.33
C ARG A 11 -7.88 -9.81 14.31
N GLN A 12 -8.23 -10.32 15.50
CA GLN A 12 -7.27 -10.73 16.51
C GLN A 12 -6.38 -11.88 16.02
N GLU A 13 -6.96 -12.88 15.34
CA GLU A 13 -6.21 -13.99 14.76
C GLU A 13 -5.24 -13.54 13.66
N ILE A 14 -5.70 -12.68 12.73
CA ILE A 14 -4.84 -12.12 11.67
C ILE A 14 -3.71 -11.30 12.29
N TYR A 15 -4.02 -10.48 13.30
CA TYR A 15 -3.01 -9.70 14.02
C TYR A 15 -1.97 -10.61 14.69
N THR A 16 -2.41 -11.68 15.34
CA THR A 16 -1.51 -12.66 15.98
C THR A 16 -0.59 -13.34 14.96
N LEU A 17 -1.12 -13.76 13.80
CA LEU A 17 -0.32 -14.33 12.72
C LEU A 17 0.67 -13.32 12.14
N THR A 18 0.25 -12.08 11.99
CA THR A 18 1.14 -11.01 11.50
C THR A 18 2.28 -10.76 12.49
N CYS A 19 2.00 -10.75 13.81
CA CYS A 19 3.04 -10.65 14.84
C CYS A 19 4.00 -11.85 14.81
N GLN A 20 3.50 -13.07 14.53
CA GLN A 20 4.35 -14.26 14.41
C GLN A 20 5.27 -14.17 13.19
N VAL A 21 4.76 -13.68 12.04
CA VAL A 21 5.59 -13.41 10.84
C VAL A 21 6.66 -12.37 11.15
N GLN A 22 6.28 -11.28 11.82
CA GLN A 22 7.22 -10.21 12.18
C GLN A 22 8.31 -10.72 13.14
N SER A 23 7.94 -11.44 14.18
CA SER A 23 8.91 -12.06 15.10
C SER A 23 9.85 -13.03 14.40
N SER A 24 9.37 -13.75 13.38
CA SER A 24 10.19 -14.66 12.57
C SER A 24 11.11 -13.90 11.63
N SER A 25 10.68 -12.73 11.13
CA SER A 25 11.49 -11.86 10.24
C SER A 25 12.56 -11.08 11.00
N ASP A 26 12.25 -10.62 12.21
CA ASP A 26 13.19 -9.83 13.04
C ASP A 26 14.44 -10.65 13.42
N ALA A 27 14.31 -11.99 13.42
CA ALA A 27 15.45 -12.89 13.62
C ALA A 27 16.43 -12.93 12.44
N PHE A 28 16.11 -12.28 11.31
CA PHE A 28 16.89 -12.35 10.06
C PHE A 28 17.38 -10.99 9.53
N ILE A 29 17.36 -9.92 10.29
CA ILE A 29 17.94 -8.65 9.81
C ILE A 29 19.47 -8.71 9.96
N PRO A 30 20.24 -8.81 8.86
CA PRO A 30 21.70 -8.76 8.93
C PRO A 30 22.12 -7.38 9.43
N GLY A 31 22.87 -7.32 10.53
CA GLY A 31 23.39 -6.08 11.10
C GLY A 31 22.80 -5.68 12.46
N TYR A 32 21.92 -6.49 13.05
CA TYR A 32 21.54 -6.32 14.44
C TYR A 32 22.57 -7.03 15.34
N GLU A 33 23.60 -6.30 15.75
CA GLU A 33 24.57 -6.78 16.74
C GLU A 33 23.86 -6.93 18.09
N GLY A 34 23.43 -8.13 18.45
CA GLY A 34 22.83 -8.39 19.74
C GLY A 34 21.99 -9.66 19.85
N ILE A 35 21.83 -10.43 18.79
CA ILE A 35 21.13 -11.71 18.85
C ILE A 35 22.18 -12.78 19.17
N ALA A 36 22.08 -13.31 20.40
CA ALA A 36 22.76 -14.54 20.75
C ALA A 36 22.52 -15.60 19.68
N GLU A 37 23.58 -16.33 19.30
CA GLU A 37 23.52 -17.44 18.35
C GLU A 37 22.29 -18.31 18.60
N GLN A 38 21.20 -18.04 17.90
CA GLN A 38 20.09 -18.97 17.88
C GLN A 38 20.51 -20.13 16.99
N PRO A 39 20.25 -21.38 17.41
CA PRO A 39 20.52 -22.53 16.57
C PRO A 39 19.75 -22.30 15.26
N GLU A 40 20.47 -22.38 14.15
CA GLU A 40 19.92 -22.29 12.81
C GLU A 40 18.69 -23.17 12.71
N LEU A 41 17.52 -22.56 12.70
CA LEU A 41 16.28 -23.26 12.39
C LEU A 41 16.26 -23.34 10.85
N PRO A 42 16.62 -24.50 10.26
CA PRO A 42 16.80 -24.60 8.80
C PRO A 42 15.52 -24.42 8.01
N ASP A 43 14.40 -24.17 8.67
CA ASP A 43 13.07 -24.06 8.07
C ASP A 43 12.35 -22.73 8.36
N TYR A 44 13.04 -21.68 8.85
CA TYR A 44 12.37 -20.42 9.21
C TYR A 44 11.71 -19.77 7.99
N GLU A 45 12.33 -19.81 6.80
CA GLU A 45 11.76 -19.30 5.56
C GLU A 45 10.48 -20.06 5.19
N PHE A 46 10.51 -21.38 5.36
CA PHE A 46 9.35 -22.24 5.14
C PHE A 46 8.23 -21.93 6.13
N ARG A 47 8.56 -21.69 7.40
CA ARG A 47 7.57 -21.27 8.42
C ARG A 47 6.95 -19.92 8.13
N ILE A 48 7.75 -18.92 7.71
CA ILE A 48 7.22 -17.62 7.27
C ILE A 48 6.26 -17.82 6.09
N HIS A 49 6.63 -18.65 5.11
CA HIS A 49 5.77 -18.94 3.98
C HIS A 49 4.43 -19.57 4.40
N LEU A 50 4.47 -20.55 5.31
CA LEU A 50 3.25 -21.16 5.84
C LEU A 50 2.37 -20.14 6.59
N LEU A 51 2.95 -19.27 7.40
CA LEU A 51 2.21 -18.23 8.13
C LEU A 51 1.58 -17.22 7.14
N LEU A 52 2.29 -16.82 6.12
CA LEU A 52 1.75 -15.96 5.06
C LEU A 52 0.60 -16.65 4.31
N CYS A 53 0.74 -17.93 3.95
CA CYS A 53 -0.33 -18.71 3.34
C CYS A 53 -1.56 -18.80 4.25
N GLU A 54 -1.37 -18.97 5.56
CA GLU A 54 -2.48 -18.99 6.51
C GLU A 54 -3.18 -17.63 6.63
N ILE A 55 -2.43 -16.52 6.66
CA ILE A 55 -2.98 -15.17 6.61
C ILE A 55 -3.81 -14.97 5.34
N TRP A 56 -3.27 -15.34 4.18
CA TRP A 56 -3.97 -15.26 2.91
C TRP A 56 -5.24 -16.12 2.89
N HIS A 57 -5.18 -17.33 3.41
CA HIS A 57 -6.33 -18.21 3.50
C HIS A 57 -7.44 -17.61 4.38
N ARG A 58 -7.11 -17.04 5.54
CA ARG A 58 -8.08 -16.38 6.42
C ARG A 58 -8.67 -15.12 5.79
N LEU A 59 -7.85 -14.32 5.10
CA LEU A 59 -8.32 -13.16 4.35
C LEU A 59 -9.26 -13.58 3.22
N TYR A 60 -8.94 -14.66 2.49
CA TYR A 60 -9.78 -15.20 1.44
C TYR A 60 -11.13 -15.67 1.98
N LEU A 61 -11.15 -16.45 3.06
CA LEU A 61 -12.39 -16.90 3.70
C LEU A 61 -13.26 -15.71 4.16
N HIS A 62 -12.63 -14.69 4.72
CA HIS A 62 -13.33 -13.48 5.13
C HIS A 62 -13.91 -12.73 3.93
N TYR A 63 -13.14 -12.62 2.83
CA TYR A 63 -13.61 -12.05 1.57
C TYR A 63 -14.82 -12.82 1.01
N VAL A 64 -14.76 -14.15 0.97
CA VAL A 64 -15.86 -14.99 0.46
C VAL A 64 -17.13 -14.79 1.28
N GLN A 65 -17.03 -14.67 2.61
CA GLN A 65 -18.20 -14.38 3.46
C GLN A 65 -18.81 -12.99 3.17
N ILE A 66 -17.96 -11.95 3.02
CA ILE A 66 -18.44 -10.61 2.66
C ILE A 66 -19.06 -10.61 1.27
N ALA A 67 -18.49 -11.36 0.34
CA ALA A 67 -19.00 -11.46 -1.03
C ALA A 67 -20.40 -12.11 -1.10
N GLN A 68 -20.72 -13.02 -0.20
CA GLN A 68 -22.07 -13.64 -0.10
C GLN A 68 -23.11 -12.68 0.49
N ASP A 69 -22.69 -11.77 1.37
CA ASP A 69 -23.57 -10.82 2.05
C ASP A 69 -23.83 -9.52 1.25
N THR A 70 -23.12 -9.29 0.13
CA THR A 70 -23.26 -8.09 -0.70
C THR A 70 -23.97 -8.41 -2.02
N PRO A 71 -25.11 -7.79 -2.32
CA PRO A 71 -25.69 -7.90 -3.64
C PRO A 71 -24.72 -7.31 -4.69
N HIS A 72 -24.22 -8.15 -5.59
CA HIS A 72 -23.29 -7.82 -6.68
C HIS A 72 -21.82 -7.53 -6.28
N PRO A 73 -21.12 -8.44 -5.57
CA PRO A 73 -19.73 -8.21 -5.17
C PRO A 73 -18.79 -8.07 -6.38
N GLN A 74 -19.04 -8.78 -7.47
CA GLN A 74 -18.24 -8.71 -8.70
C GLN A 74 -18.32 -7.31 -9.36
N LYS A 75 -19.51 -6.69 -9.37
CA LYS A 75 -19.71 -5.35 -9.92
C LYS A 75 -18.93 -4.27 -9.11
N HIS A 76 -18.93 -4.41 -7.79
CA HIS A 76 -18.19 -3.50 -6.92
C HIS A 76 -16.68 -3.66 -7.07
N LEU A 77 -16.21 -4.91 -7.17
CA LEU A 77 -14.80 -5.18 -7.41
C LEU A 77 -14.33 -4.66 -8.77
N GLN A 78 -15.14 -4.87 -9.80
CA GLN A 78 -14.82 -4.34 -11.13
C GLN A 78 -14.75 -2.82 -11.12
N ARG A 79 -15.73 -2.13 -10.55
CA ARG A 79 -15.70 -0.67 -10.43
C ARG A 79 -14.47 -0.16 -9.66
N LEU A 80 -14.09 -0.86 -8.58
CA LEU A 80 -12.90 -0.46 -7.83
C LEU A 80 -11.65 -0.62 -8.69
N LYS A 81 -11.53 -1.71 -9.43
CA LYS A 81 -10.43 -1.93 -10.38
C LYS A 81 -10.39 -0.84 -11.45
N ASP A 82 -11.54 -0.50 -12.02
CA ASP A 82 -11.63 0.53 -13.06
C ASP A 82 -11.13 1.89 -12.53
N ILE A 83 -11.54 2.29 -11.31
CA ILE A 83 -11.06 3.52 -10.67
C ILE A 83 -9.54 3.45 -10.43
N LEU A 84 -9.05 2.33 -9.88
CA LEU A 84 -7.63 2.17 -9.54
C LEU A 84 -6.75 2.18 -10.80
N SER A 85 -7.13 1.45 -11.86
CA SER A 85 -6.42 1.45 -13.14
C SER A 85 -6.37 2.84 -13.74
N TYR A 86 -7.50 3.53 -13.79
CA TYR A 86 -7.58 4.89 -14.32
C TYR A 86 -6.66 5.86 -13.56
N LEU A 87 -6.65 5.79 -12.21
CA LEU A 87 -5.78 6.61 -11.39
C LEU A 87 -4.30 6.29 -11.59
N GLN A 88 -3.95 5.02 -11.84
CA GLN A 88 -2.57 4.61 -12.08
C GLN A 88 -2.08 5.03 -13.47
N GLU A 89 -2.91 4.83 -14.49
CA GLU A 89 -2.59 5.15 -15.87
C GLU A 89 -2.43 6.67 -16.11
N HIS A 90 -3.27 7.47 -15.44
CA HIS A 90 -3.28 8.92 -15.57
C HIS A 90 -2.69 9.66 -14.36
N ALA A 91 -1.87 8.97 -13.53
CA ALA A 91 -1.36 9.55 -12.29
C ALA A 91 -0.57 10.84 -12.49
N SER A 92 0.14 11.01 -13.60
CA SER A 92 0.94 12.20 -13.93
C SER A 92 0.12 13.36 -14.48
N GLU A 93 -1.14 13.14 -14.84
CA GLU A 93 -2.00 14.14 -15.45
C GLU A 93 -2.80 14.93 -14.41
N GLU A 94 -3.38 16.05 -14.83
CA GLU A 94 -4.34 16.79 -14.01
C GLU A 94 -5.70 16.10 -14.07
N LEU A 95 -6.05 15.38 -13.00
CA LEU A 95 -7.29 14.62 -12.91
C LEU A 95 -8.36 15.38 -12.15
N SER A 96 -9.54 15.47 -12.73
CA SER A 96 -10.74 15.95 -12.05
C SER A 96 -11.53 14.79 -11.42
N LEU A 97 -12.28 15.08 -10.37
CA LEU A 97 -13.18 14.09 -9.79
C LEU A 97 -14.30 13.68 -10.75
N GLU A 98 -14.66 14.58 -11.65
CA GLU A 98 -15.62 14.36 -12.72
C GLU A 98 -15.19 13.23 -13.66
N ASP A 99 -13.95 13.30 -14.14
CA ASP A 99 -13.41 12.33 -15.09
C ASP A 99 -13.31 10.94 -14.44
N ILE A 100 -12.80 10.89 -13.21
CA ILE A 100 -12.68 9.65 -12.43
C ILE A 100 -14.06 9.01 -12.19
N ALA A 101 -15.05 9.81 -11.81
CA ALA A 101 -16.40 9.33 -11.52
C ALA A 101 -17.10 8.87 -12.80
N ALA A 102 -16.97 9.61 -13.91
CA ALA A 102 -17.52 9.26 -15.21
C ALA A 102 -16.95 7.93 -15.71
N HIS A 103 -15.62 7.71 -15.58
CA HIS A 103 -14.97 6.46 -15.96
C HIS A 103 -15.56 5.24 -15.22
N ALA A 104 -15.90 5.39 -13.94
CA ALA A 104 -16.51 4.34 -13.13
C ALA A 104 -18.04 4.23 -13.29
N GLY A 105 -18.67 5.07 -14.12
CA GLY A 105 -20.13 5.13 -14.27
C GLY A 105 -20.85 5.53 -12.99
N LEU A 106 -20.27 6.47 -12.22
CA LEU A 106 -20.78 6.97 -10.95
C LEU A 106 -20.91 8.50 -10.98
N CYS A 107 -21.79 9.06 -10.14
CA CYS A 107 -21.69 10.48 -9.84
C CYS A 107 -20.55 10.75 -8.83
N LYS A 108 -20.06 12.01 -8.77
CA LYS A 108 -18.95 12.41 -7.89
C LYS A 108 -19.12 11.97 -6.43
N SER A 109 -20.29 12.22 -5.87
CA SER A 109 -20.59 11.89 -4.47
C SER A 109 -20.60 10.39 -4.20
N GLU A 110 -21.10 9.60 -5.15
CA GLU A 110 -21.08 8.14 -5.06
C GLU A 110 -19.65 7.61 -5.20
N CYS A 111 -18.89 8.12 -6.16
CA CYS A 111 -17.51 7.74 -6.38
C CYS A 111 -16.65 7.96 -5.11
N CYS A 112 -16.74 9.13 -4.50
CA CYS A 112 -16.04 9.43 -3.25
C CYS A 112 -16.44 8.49 -2.10
N ARG A 113 -17.75 8.27 -1.90
CA ARG A 113 -18.26 7.37 -0.84
C ARG A 113 -17.84 5.93 -1.09
N PHE A 114 -17.98 5.48 -2.35
CA PHE A 114 -17.58 4.15 -2.77
C PHE A 114 -16.10 3.91 -2.53
N PHE A 115 -15.24 4.77 -3.06
CA PHE A 115 -13.79 4.64 -2.91
C PHE A 115 -13.37 4.65 -1.45
N LYS A 116 -13.86 5.61 -0.64
CA LYS A 116 -13.55 5.70 0.79
C LYS A 116 -14.04 4.48 1.57
N LYS A 117 -15.17 3.88 1.17
CA LYS A 117 -15.69 2.65 1.80
C LYS A 117 -14.72 1.48 1.64
N TYR A 118 -14.16 1.28 0.44
CA TYR A 118 -13.32 0.13 0.12
C TYR A 118 -11.83 0.37 0.40
N MET A 119 -11.31 1.56 0.08
CA MET A 119 -9.88 1.88 0.22
C MET A 119 -9.52 2.54 1.55
N ARG A 120 -10.51 2.96 2.35
CA ARG A 120 -10.34 3.65 3.64
C ARG A 120 -9.57 4.98 3.56
N MET A 121 -9.38 5.51 2.38
CA MET A 121 -8.73 6.79 2.08
C MET A 121 -9.49 7.53 0.98
N THR A 122 -9.17 8.80 0.76
CA THR A 122 -9.76 9.56 -0.34
C THR A 122 -9.10 9.21 -1.69
N ILE A 123 -9.80 9.47 -2.79
CA ILE A 123 -9.28 9.29 -4.15
C ILE A 123 -7.99 10.10 -4.36
N PHE A 124 -7.98 11.35 -3.89
CA PHE A 124 -6.82 12.23 -4.04
C PHE A 124 -5.65 11.84 -3.13
N ASP A 125 -5.90 11.31 -1.92
CA ASP A 125 -4.82 10.76 -1.10
C ASP A 125 -4.19 9.53 -1.79
N TYR A 126 -5.00 8.68 -2.41
CA TYR A 126 -4.49 7.56 -3.20
C TYR A 126 -3.66 8.04 -4.40
N LEU A 127 -4.17 9.01 -5.16
CA LEU A 127 -3.45 9.61 -6.29
C LEU A 127 -2.10 10.20 -5.85
N LEU A 128 -2.08 10.94 -4.75
CA LEU A 128 -0.84 11.49 -4.19
C LEU A 128 0.15 10.38 -3.79
N SER A 129 -0.33 9.31 -3.15
CA SER A 129 0.53 8.17 -2.80
C SER A 129 1.11 7.48 -4.03
N THR A 130 0.31 7.31 -5.09
CA THR A 130 0.76 6.74 -6.37
C THR A 130 1.83 7.62 -7.02
N ARG A 131 1.63 8.94 -7.06
CA ARG A 131 2.65 9.89 -7.56
C ARG A 131 3.96 9.80 -6.78
N ILE A 132 3.89 9.68 -5.46
CA ILE A 132 5.09 9.49 -4.63
C ILE A 132 5.79 8.17 -4.96
N GLN A 133 5.05 7.08 -5.07
CA GLN A 133 5.62 5.78 -5.46
C GLN A 133 6.30 5.84 -6.82
N ASN A 134 5.65 6.46 -7.82
CA ASN A 134 6.21 6.65 -9.16
C ASN A 134 7.46 7.55 -9.18
N SER A 135 7.62 8.42 -8.19
CA SER A 135 8.79 9.31 -8.08
C SER A 135 10.05 8.60 -7.55
N ILE A 136 9.89 7.48 -6.85
CA ILE A 136 11.02 6.78 -6.19
C ILE A 136 12.05 6.28 -7.21
N PRO A 137 11.69 5.55 -8.28
CA PRO A 137 12.65 5.12 -9.28
C PRO A 137 13.41 6.30 -9.90
N LEU A 138 12.70 7.36 -10.31
CA LEU A 138 13.30 8.55 -10.89
C LEU A 138 14.30 9.23 -9.93
N LEU A 139 13.98 9.22 -8.64
CA LEU A 139 14.86 9.75 -7.60
C LEU A 139 16.13 8.91 -7.45
N MET A 140 16.03 7.57 -7.59
CA MET A 140 17.17 6.65 -7.56
C MET A 140 18.04 6.78 -8.80
N ASP A 141 17.45 7.00 -9.98
CA ASP A 141 18.16 7.23 -11.25
C ASP A 141 18.89 8.57 -11.27
N GLY A 142 18.75 9.37 -10.22
CA GLY A 142 19.53 10.59 -10.06
C GLY A 142 18.88 11.84 -10.61
N GLU A 143 17.66 11.76 -11.12
CA GLU A 143 16.92 12.89 -11.69
C GLU A 143 16.79 14.07 -10.72
N ASN A 144 16.59 15.26 -11.29
CA ASN A 144 16.43 16.49 -10.54
C ASN A 144 15.02 16.54 -9.91
N ILE A 145 14.94 16.97 -8.65
CA ILE A 145 13.68 17.06 -7.88
C ILE A 145 12.62 17.91 -8.62
N THR A 146 13.03 18.97 -9.29
CA THR A 146 12.12 19.83 -10.07
C THR A 146 11.53 19.06 -11.26
N THR A 147 12.37 18.34 -11.98
CA THR A 147 11.97 17.47 -13.10
C THR A 147 11.04 16.36 -12.63
N ILE A 148 11.42 15.67 -11.57
CA ILE A 148 10.60 14.60 -10.98
C ILE A 148 9.20 15.11 -10.63
N ALA A 149 9.10 16.25 -9.94
CA ALA A 149 7.81 16.82 -9.55
C ALA A 149 6.89 17.01 -10.76
N GLY A 150 7.41 17.53 -11.86
CA GLY A 150 6.65 17.69 -13.12
C GLY A 150 6.26 16.34 -13.74
N LEU A 151 7.21 15.41 -13.86
CA LEU A 151 6.98 14.12 -14.48
C LEU A 151 5.91 13.27 -13.76
N VAL A 152 5.83 13.38 -12.43
CA VAL A 152 4.84 12.61 -11.64
C VAL A 152 3.56 13.38 -11.35
N GLY A 153 3.39 14.59 -11.93
CA GLY A 153 2.14 15.34 -11.90
C GLY A 153 1.93 16.27 -10.72
N PHE A 154 3.00 16.70 -10.01
CA PHE A 154 2.88 17.75 -9.01
C PHE A 154 2.99 19.14 -9.63
N SER A 155 2.14 20.06 -9.16
CA SER A 155 2.10 21.46 -9.61
C SER A 155 3.35 22.27 -9.22
N SER A 156 4.11 21.83 -8.23
CA SER A 156 5.37 22.48 -7.83
C SER A 156 6.31 21.52 -7.08
N PRO A 157 7.64 21.73 -7.17
CA PRO A 157 8.63 20.97 -6.40
C PRO A 157 8.48 21.11 -4.89
N ALA A 158 8.01 22.27 -4.42
CA ALA A 158 7.77 22.53 -3.00
C ALA A 158 6.63 21.65 -2.47
N TYR A 159 5.54 21.58 -3.22
CA TYR A 159 4.40 20.71 -2.88
C TYR A 159 4.79 19.22 -2.94
N TYR A 160 5.52 18.81 -3.98
CA TYR A 160 6.08 17.46 -4.05
C TYR A 160 6.91 17.12 -2.82
N GLY A 161 7.85 17.98 -2.42
CA GLY A 161 8.71 17.76 -1.25
C GLY A 161 7.91 17.63 0.06
N GLN A 162 6.86 18.42 0.22
CA GLN A 162 5.94 18.38 1.36
C GLN A 162 5.19 17.04 1.43
N ILE A 163 4.60 16.62 0.31
CA ILE A 163 3.85 15.36 0.21
C ILE A 163 4.79 14.16 0.35
N PHE A 164 5.95 14.18 -0.30
CA PHE A 164 6.95 13.14 -0.15
C PHE A 164 7.34 12.95 1.32
N LYS A 165 7.64 14.03 2.03
CA LYS A 165 7.96 13.96 3.46
C LYS A 165 6.80 13.40 4.30
N ARG A 166 5.56 13.74 3.95
CA ARG A 166 4.35 13.22 4.63
C ARG A 166 4.23 11.70 4.49
N TYR A 167 4.50 11.14 3.30
CA TYR A 167 4.36 9.71 3.04
C TYR A 167 5.61 8.89 3.43
N MET A 168 6.80 9.45 3.21
CA MET A 168 8.07 8.74 3.40
C MET A 168 8.77 9.08 4.72
N GLY A 169 8.24 10.02 5.51
CA GLY A 169 8.84 10.46 6.77
C GLY A 169 10.05 11.37 6.63
N MET A 170 10.64 11.52 5.44
CA MET A 170 11.83 12.31 5.15
C MET A 170 11.73 13.03 3.80
N SER A 171 12.60 14.03 3.58
CA SER A 171 12.61 14.76 2.30
C SER A 171 13.15 13.88 1.15
N PRO A 172 12.80 14.20 -0.13
CA PRO A 172 13.34 13.48 -1.29
C PRO A 172 14.88 13.45 -1.31
N SER A 173 15.53 14.55 -0.97
CA SER A 173 16.99 14.64 -0.92
C SER A 173 17.60 13.75 0.17
N GLN A 174 16.98 13.68 1.34
CA GLN A 174 17.39 12.78 2.41
C GLN A 174 17.19 11.32 2.02
N TYR A 175 16.07 11.00 1.40
CA TYR A 175 15.77 9.66 0.91
C TYR A 175 16.83 9.17 -0.10
N LYS A 176 17.16 10.01 -1.10
CA LYS A 176 18.22 9.73 -2.08
C LYS A 176 19.58 9.50 -1.43
N LYS A 177 19.96 10.34 -0.45
CA LYS A 177 21.22 10.22 0.28
C LYS A 177 21.29 8.92 1.09
N ASN A 178 20.21 8.57 1.79
CA ASN A 178 20.14 7.35 2.60
C ASN A 178 20.23 6.10 1.73
N ALA A 179 19.55 6.09 0.59
CA ALA A 179 19.60 4.96 -0.34
C ALA A 179 21.00 4.80 -0.96
N ALA A 180 21.71 5.89 -1.24
CA ALA A 180 23.10 5.84 -1.74
C ALA A 180 24.13 5.39 -0.67
N GLN A 181 23.77 5.45 0.61
CA GLN A 181 24.60 5.02 1.74
C GLN A 181 24.33 3.59 2.20
N SER A 182 23.24 2.96 1.74
CA SER A 182 22.99 1.54 1.96
C SER A 182 23.89 0.77 0.98
N PRO A 183 24.95 0.07 1.42
CA PRO A 183 25.78 -0.72 0.52
C PRO A 183 24.91 -1.79 -0.12
N SER A 184 24.99 -1.90 -1.45
CA SER A 184 24.49 -3.06 -2.18
C SER A 184 25.18 -4.27 -1.57
N GLY A 185 24.42 -5.07 -0.81
CA GLY A 185 24.94 -6.36 -0.37
C GLY A 185 25.14 -7.24 -1.60
N ASP A 186 26.41 -7.47 -1.93
CA ASP A 186 26.84 -8.58 -2.78
C ASP A 186 26.56 -9.91 -2.09
#